data_21ef8d87fe1ca17ae963e4bca87e2387
#
_entry.id   21ef8d87fe1ca17ae963e4bca87e2387
#
_cell.length_a   1.000
_cell.length_b   1.000
_cell.length_c   1.000
_cell.angle_alpha   90.00
_cell.angle_beta   90.00
_cell.angle_gamma   90.00
#
_symmetry.space_group_name_H-M   'P 1'
#
loop_
_entity.id
_entity.type
_entity.pdbx_description
1 polymer ?
#
loop_
_entity_poly.entity_id
_entity_poly.type
_entity_poly.pdbx_seq_one_letter_code
_entity_poly.pdbx_strand_id
1 'polypeptide(L)'
;MTDSLQRPARRPARTHFSSGPCSKRPGWSLEHLGNAFLGRSHRAAEGKARLKLAIDKTRSILGVPDDYLCGIVPASDTGAFELAMWSMLGARGVTALAWESFGKGWVTDAQKQLKLEDLDVIAAGYGALPDLDAIDFSRDVLFTSNGTTSGVRIPNYDWIPADRAGLTFADATSAAFAQPIDWPKVD
;
A
#
# COMPACT_ATOMS: atom_id res chain seq x y z
N MET A 1 -27.10 -7.37 -18.86
CA MET A 1 -26.67 -8.64 -19.52
C MET A 1 -25.58 -9.24 -18.63
N THR A 2 -25.90 -10.26 -17.87
CA THR A 2 -24.91 -11.00 -17.08
C THR A 2 -24.14 -11.88 -18.04
N ASP A 3 -22.95 -11.42 -18.40
CA ASP A 3 -21.99 -12.25 -19.14
C ASP A 3 -21.66 -13.44 -18.23
N SER A 4 -22.14 -14.63 -18.57
CA SER A 4 -21.87 -15.84 -17.80
C SER A 4 -20.39 -16.14 -17.97
N LEU A 5 -19.61 -15.88 -16.94
CA LEU A 5 -18.21 -16.25 -16.87
C LEU A 5 -18.06 -17.73 -17.18
N GLN A 6 -17.60 -18.06 -18.38
CA GLN A 6 -17.35 -19.44 -18.76
C GLN A 6 -16.14 -19.97 -17.99
N ARG A 7 -16.33 -21.14 -17.40
CA ARG A 7 -15.23 -21.84 -16.74
C ARG A 7 -14.10 -22.12 -17.74
N PRO A 8 -12.82 -21.80 -17.42
CA PRO A 8 -11.69 -22.09 -18.30
C PRO A 8 -11.65 -23.56 -18.72
N ALA A 9 -11.42 -23.82 -20.00
CA ALA A 9 -11.32 -25.19 -20.54
C ALA A 9 -10.10 -25.96 -20.02
N ARG A 10 -9.05 -25.27 -19.60
CA ARG A 10 -7.83 -25.86 -19.01
C ARG A 10 -7.66 -25.42 -17.57
N ARG A 11 -7.45 -26.39 -16.70
CA ARG A 11 -7.07 -26.15 -15.33
C ARG A 11 -5.56 -25.86 -15.27
N PRO A 12 -5.09 -24.83 -14.51
CA PRO A 12 -3.67 -24.63 -14.28
C PRO A 12 -3.03 -25.89 -13.65
N ALA A 13 -1.81 -26.21 -14.05
CA ALA A 13 -1.06 -27.32 -13.47
C ALA A 13 -0.80 -27.11 -11.96
N ARG A 14 -0.69 -25.85 -11.53
CA ARG A 14 -0.61 -25.45 -10.13
C ARG A 14 -1.75 -24.47 -9.85
N THR A 15 -2.53 -24.74 -8.81
CA THR A 15 -3.74 -23.98 -8.45
C THR A 15 -3.55 -23.18 -7.16
N HIS A 16 -2.34 -23.07 -6.66
CA HIS A 16 -2.03 -22.30 -5.45
C HIS A 16 -1.76 -20.85 -5.85
N PHE A 17 -2.72 -19.97 -5.58
CA PHE A 17 -2.68 -18.54 -5.86
C PHE A 17 -2.80 -17.71 -4.57
N SER A 18 -2.27 -18.23 -3.47
CA SER A 18 -2.30 -17.50 -2.20
C SER A 18 -1.21 -16.44 -2.14
N SER A 19 -1.50 -15.33 -1.48
CA SER A 19 -0.50 -14.38 -1.01
C SER A 19 0.20 -14.91 0.25
N GLY A 20 1.34 -14.31 0.63
CA GLY A 20 2.12 -14.75 1.77
C GLY A 20 3.15 -15.83 1.43
N PRO A 21 3.43 -16.80 2.31
CA PRO A 21 4.43 -17.82 2.03
C PRO A 21 4.07 -18.60 0.78
N CYS A 22 4.86 -18.43 -0.27
CA CYS A 22 4.68 -19.14 -1.53
C CYS A 22 5.89 -19.99 -1.85
N SER A 23 5.71 -20.93 -2.78
CA SER A 23 6.80 -21.76 -3.26
C SER A 23 7.94 -20.90 -3.82
N LYS A 24 9.17 -21.27 -3.51
CA LYS A 24 10.33 -20.62 -4.11
C LYS A 24 10.31 -20.77 -5.64
N ARG A 25 10.90 -19.80 -6.35
CA ARG A 25 11.03 -19.87 -7.80
C ARG A 25 11.75 -21.16 -8.24
N PRO A 26 11.51 -21.69 -9.43
CA PRO A 26 12.27 -22.82 -9.97
C PRO A 26 13.79 -22.54 -9.91
N GLY A 27 14.57 -23.54 -9.50
CA GLY A 27 16.02 -23.43 -9.38
C GLY A 27 16.52 -22.69 -8.15
N TRP A 28 15.65 -22.28 -7.22
CA TRP A 28 16.10 -21.69 -5.96
C TRP A 28 16.69 -22.76 -5.03
N SER A 29 17.83 -22.46 -4.43
CA SER A 29 18.46 -23.26 -3.38
C SER A 29 19.04 -22.37 -2.29
N LEU A 30 19.40 -22.94 -1.14
CA LEU A 30 20.07 -22.24 -0.05
C LEU A 30 21.43 -21.66 -0.44
N GLU A 31 22.07 -22.19 -1.47
CA GLU A 31 23.34 -21.67 -2.02
C GLU A 31 23.23 -20.21 -2.46
N HIS A 32 22.03 -19.78 -2.90
CA HIS A 32 21.78 -18.37 -3.23
C HIS A 32 21.96 -17.42 -2.03
N LEU A 33 21.99 -17.95 -0.81
CA LEU A 33 22.25 -17.20 0.43
C LEU A 33 23.71 -17.25 0.86
N GLY A 34 24.59 -17.92 0.09
CA GLY A 34 26.00 -18.08 0.44
C GLY A 34 26.76 -16.77 0.64
N ASN A 35 26.30 -15.69 0.00
CA ASN A 35 26.85 -14.34 0.15
C ASN A 35 26.09 -13.47 1.15
N ALA A 36 25.18 -14.04 1.96
CA ALA A 36 24.48 -13.30 3.00
C ALA A 36 25.45 -12.91 4.13
N PHE A 37 25.36 -11.67 4.58
CA PHE A 37 26.19 -11.16 5.65
C PHE A 37 25.67 -11.61 7.03
N LEU A 38 25.80 -12.88 7.32
CA LEU A 38 25.38 -13.46 8.60
C LEU A 38 26.33 -13.04 9.74
N GLY A 39 25.76 -12.88 10.94
CA GLY A 39 26.52 -12.56 12.14
C GLY A 39 27.13 -11.15 12.18
N ARG A 40 26.65 -10.23 11.32
CA ARG A 40 27.15 -8.86 11.25
C ARG A 40 26.14 -7.86 11.82
N SER A 41 26.68 -6.76 12.34
CA SER A 41 25.86 -5.62 12.69
C SER A 41 25.31 -4.94 11.41
N HIS A 42 24.03 -4.52 11.44
CA HIS A 42 23.46 -3.65 10.40
C HIS A 42 24.19 -2.30 10.28
N ARG A 43 24.99 -1.92 11.28
CA ARG A 43 25.84 -0.70 11.29
C ARG A 43 27.16 -0.88 10.59
N ALA A 44 27.58 -2.12 10.28
CA ALA A 44 28.77 -2.37 9.47
C ALA A 44 28.61 -1.75 8.05
N ALA A 45 29.71 -1.39 7.42
CA ALA A 45 29.69 -0.76 6.11
C ALA A 45 28.91 -1.58 5.07
N GLU A 46 29.14 -2.89 5.03
CA GLU A 46 28.46 -3.81 4.13
C GLU A 46 26.96 -3.94 4.46
N GLY A 47 26.58 -3.94 5.75
CA GLY A 47 25.19 -3.94 6.19
C GLY A 47 24.45 -2.69 5.71
N LYS A 48 25.04 -1.52 5.93
CA LYS A 48 24.51 -0.24 5.43
C LYS A 48 24.39 -0.21 3.90
N ALA A 49 25.40 -0.73 3.19
CA ALA A 49 25.35 -0.79 1.73
C ALA A 49 24.19 -1.67 1.21
N ARG A 50 23.89 -2.78 1.89
CA ARG A 50 22.76 -3.63 1.53
C ARG A 50 21.41 -2.99 1.81
N LEU A 51 21.28 -2.28 2.94
CA LEU A 51 20.06 -1.52 3.24
C LEU A 51 19.87 -0.38 2.22
N LYS A 52 20.94 0.36 1.92
CA LYS A 52 20.90 1.38 0.87
C LYS A 52 20.50 0.79 -0.49
N LEU A 53 21.08 -0.35 -0.87
CA LEU A 53 20.73 -1.02 -2.12
C LEU A 53 19.25 -1.40 -2.18
N ALA A 54 18.64 -1.83 -1.06
CA ALA A 54 17.21 -2.13 -1.01
C ALA A 54 16.38 -0.86 -1.28
N ILE A 55 16.73 0.27 -0.65
CA ILE A 55 16.05 1.56 -0.86
C ILE A 55 16.25 2.02 -2.32
N ASP A 56 17.47 2.02 -2.83
CA ASP A 56 17.78 2.47 -4.19
C ASP A 56 17.01 1.65 -5.24
N LYS A 57 16.93 0.33 -5.05
CA LYS A 57 16.16 -0.55 -5.94
C LYS A 57 14.66 -0.30 -5.83
N THR A 58 14.13 -0.11 -4.65
CA THR A 58 12.73 0.25 -4.44
C THR A 58 12.39 1.53 -5.19
N ARG A 59 13.17 2.58 -4.99
CA ARG A 59 13.00 3.85 -5.71
C ARG A 59 13.04 3.67 -7.23
N SER A 60 14.07 2.98 -7.72
CA SER A 60 14.29 2.79 -9.16
C SER A 60 13.18 1.98 -9.82
N ILE A 61 12.74 0.89 -9.19
CA ILE A 61 11.71 0.01 -9.76
C ILE A 61 10.33 0.65 -9.74
N LEU A 62 10.02 1.36 -8.66
CA LEU A 62 8.73 2.05 -8.52
C LEU A 62 8.71 3.44 -9.20
N GLY A 63 9.84 3.91 -9.74
CA GLY A 63 9.92 5.24 -10.34
C GLY A 63 9.66 6.37 -9.34
N VAL A 64 10.08 6.20 -8.08
CA VAL A 64 9.87 7.21 -7.03
C VAL A 64 10.63 8.48 -7.39
N PRO A 65 9.98 9.66 -7.46
CA PRO A 65 10.65 10.92 -7.78
C PRO A 65 11.76 11.28 -6.77
N ASP A 66 12.71 12.11 -7.20
CA ASP A 66 13.88 12.42 -6.37
C ASP A 66 13.58 13.27 -5.14
N ASP A 67 12.52 14.04 -5.18
CA ASP A 67 12.01 14.87 -4.09
C ASP A 67 11.19 14.10 -3.04
N TYR A 68 10.89 12.81 -3.30
CA TYR A 68 10.23 11.94 -2.33
C TYR A 68 11.25 11.24 -1.44
N LEU A 69 10.96 11.15 -0.15
CA LEU A 69 11.72 10.34 0.79
C LEU A 69 11.29 8.88 0.72
N CYS A 70 12.27 7.98 0.73
CA CYS A 70 12.01 6.55 0.80
C CYS A 70 12.75 5.95 2.00
N GLY A 71 12.01 5.29 2.87
CA GLY A 71 12.55 4.67 4.07
C GLY A 71 12.03 3.26 4.29
N ILE A 72 12.77 2.46 5.06
CA ILE A 72 12.34 1.16 5.54
C ILE A 72 12.15 1.27 7.04
N VAL A 73 10.96 0.95 7.51
CA VAL A 73 10.59 0.97 8.93
C VAL A 73 10.19 -0.43 9.39
N PRO A 74 10.27 -0.75 10.69
CA PRO A 74 9.85 -2.05 11.22
C PRO A 74 8.33 -2.19 11.27
N ALA A 75 7.86 -3.39 11.59
CA ALA A 75 6.48 -3.76 11.89
C ALA A 75 5.53 -3.78 10.69
N SER A 76 6.02 -4.25 9.54
CA SER A 76 5.27 -4.42 8.27
C SER A 76 4.69 -3.10 7.72
N ASP A 77 3.74 -3.20 6.81
CA ASP A 77 2.96 -2.06 6.32
C ASP A 77 2.16 -1.38 7.43
N THR A 78 1.67 -2.13 8.41
CA THR A 78 0.97 -1.58 9.57
C THR A 78 1.83 -0.53 10.27
N GLY A 79 3.07 -0.86 10.63
CA GLY A 79 3.97 0.10 11.25
C GLY A 79 4.34 1.27 10.34
N ALA A 80 4.42 1.06 9.03
CA ALA A 80 4.73 2.12 8.07
C ALA A 80 3.55 3.09 7.92
N PHE A 81 2.35 2.57 7.73
CA PHE A 81 1.16 3.40 7.53
C PHE A 81 0.73 4.10 8.82
N GLU A 82 0.77 3.42 9.96
CA GLU A 82 0.56 4.06 11.27
C GLU A 82 1.59 5.16 11.55
N LEU A 83 2.87 4.93 11.21
CA LEU A 83 3.89 5.98 11.34
C LEU A 83 3.49 7.25 10.58
N ALA A 84 3.03 7.10 9.33
CA ALA A 84 2.56 8.22 8.53
C ALA A 84 1.32 8.89 9.17
N MET A 85 0.31 8.10 9.50
CA MET A 85 -0.92 8.58 10.14
C MET A 85 -0.63 9.36 11.43
N TRP A 86 0.18 8.80 12.32
CA TRP A 86 0.44 9.39 13.63
C TRP A 86 1.38 10.59 13.60
N SER A 87 2.19 10.70 12.56
CA SER A 87 3.12 11.82 12.39
C SER A 87 2.52 13.01 11.64
N MET A 88 1.55 12.77 10.77
CA MET A 88 1.13 13.77 9.78
C MET A 88 -0.36 14.13 9.86
N LEU A 89 -1.22 13.30 10.46
CA LEU A 89 -2.64 13.60 10.61
C LEU A 89 -2.93 14.49 11.84
N GLY A 90 -4.07 15.17 11.80
CA GLY A 90 -4.61 15.95 12.90
C GLY A 90 -4.45 17.46 12.77
N ALA A 91 -3.70 17.94 11.77
CA ALA A 91 -3.64 19.36 11.46
C ALA A 91 -4.86 19.84 10.65
N ARG A 92 -5.53 18.92 9.97
CA ARG A 92 -6.76 19.14 9.19
C ARG A 92 -7.78 18.06 9.55
N GLY A 93 -9.02 18.24 9.13
CA GLY A 93 -9.99 17.17 9.10
C GLY A 93 -9.51 16.03 8.19
N VAL A 94 -9.95 14.83 8.47
CA VAL A 94 -9.52 13.62 7.75
C VAL A 94 -10.72 12.94 7.10
N THR A 95 -10.59 12.51 5.87
CA THR A 95 -11.53 11.63 5.18
C THR A 95 -10.89 10.26 4.97
N ALA A 96 -11.45 9.22 5.55
CA ALA A 96 -10.95 7.86 5.43
C ALA A 96 -11.87 7.01 4.55
N LEU A 97 -11.31 6.39 3.50
CA LEU A 97 -12.04 5.52 2.59
C LEU A 97 -11.90 4.06 3.01
N ALA A 98 -13.01 3.31 3.01
CA ALA A 98 -12.98 1.89 3.34
C ALA A 98 -13.97 1.08 2.50
N TRP A 99 -13.50 0.01 1.87
CA TRP A 99 -14.35 -0.95 1.13
C TRP A 99 -13.94 -2.42 1.34
N GLU A 100 -13.02 -2.66 2.28
CA GLU A 100 -12.57 -3.99 2.67
C GLU A 100 -11.92 -3.95 4.06
N SER A 101 -11.38 -5.08 4.54
CA SER A 101 -10.96 -5.22 5.92
C SER A 101 -9.73 -4.38 6.32
N PHE A 102 -8.76 -4.18 5.42
CA PHE A 102 -7.57 -3.37 5.74
C PHE A 102 -7.90 -1.89 5.81
N GLY A 103 -8.63 -1.35 4.81
CA GLY A 103 -9.12 0.02 4.88
C GLY A 103 -10.00 0.28 6.11
N LYS A 104 -10.80 -0.72 6.53
CA LYS A 104 -11.53 -0.66 7.81
C LYS A 104 -10.60 -0.62 9.01
N GLY A 105 -9.45 -1.29 8.95
CA GLY A 105 -8.42 -1.21 9.98
C GLY A 105 -7.95 0.22 10.18
N TRP A 106 -7.58 0.91 9.11
CA TRP A 106 -7.12 2.31 9.15
C TRP A 106 -8.19 3.25 9.70
N VAL A 107 -9.46 3.06 9.31
CA VAL A 107 -10.58 3.80 9.91
C VAL A 107 -10.65 3.55 11.42
N THR A 108 -10.51 2.31 11.85
CA THR A 108 -10.53 1.95 13.27
C THR A 108 -9.39 2.60 14.05
N ASP A 109 -8.20 2.64 13.47
CA ASP A 109 -7.03 3.27 14.08
C ASP A 109 -7.20 4.79 14.19
N ALA A 110 -7.69 5.42 13.13
CA ALA A 110 -8.01 6.85 13.16
C ALA A 110 -9.04 7.18 14.27
N GLN A 111 -10.07 6.35 14.43
CA GLN A 111 -11.14 6.54 15.41
C GLN A 111 -10.72 6.21 16.84
N LYS A 112 -10.07 5.06 17.06
CA LYS A 112 -9.86 4.49 18.39
C LYS A 112 -8.48 4.76 18.97
N GLN A 113 -7.47 4.80 18.12
CA GLN A 113 -6.08 5.00 18.55
C GLN A 113 -5.70 6.47 18.48
N LEU A 114 -5.84 7.10 17.32
CA LEU A 114 -5.60 8.53 17.14
C LEU A 114 -6.71 9.39 17.73
N LYS A 115 -7.93 8.88 17.83
CA LYS A 115 -9.11 9.58 18.36
C LYS A 115 -9.35 10.91 17.66
N LEU A 116 -9.25 10.89 16.33
CA LEU A 116 -9.50 12.09 15.53
C LEU A 116 -10.95 12.51 15.69
N GLU A 117 -11.15 13.76 16.12
CA GLU A 117 -12.49 14.32 16.35
C GLU A 117 -13.16 14.71 15.03
N ASP A 118 -12.37 15.21 14.07
CA ASP A 118 -12.83 15.60 12.74
C ASP A 118 -12.46 14.52 11.71
N LEU A 119 -13.22 13.44 11.71
CA LEU A 119 -13.03 12.28 10.83
C LEU A 119 -14.32 11.93 10.09
N ASP A 120 -14.30 12.07 8.78
CA ASP A 120 -15.33 11.54 7.87
C ASP A 120 -14.94 10.16 7.35
N VAL A 121 -15.92 9.28 7.24
CA VAL A 121 -15.72 7.92 6.71
C VAL A 121 -16.64 7.72 5.51
N ILE A 122 -16.03 7.52 4.34
CA ILE A 122 -16.76 7.15 3.12
C ILE A 122 -16.49 5.66 2.86
N ALA A 123 -17.51 4.85 3.03
CA ALA A 123 -17.37 3.40 2.97
C ALA A 123 -18.27 2.77 1.92
N ALA A 124 -17.80 1.66 1.34
CA ALA A 124 -18.59 0.78 0.50
C ALA A 124 -18.54 -0.67 0.99
N GLY A 125 -19.48 -1.47 0.52
CA GLY A 125 -19.47 -2.91 0.77
C GLY A 125 -18.45 -3.66 -0.10
N TYR A 126 -18.21 -4.92 0.21
CA TYR A 126 -17.36 -5.79 -0.61
C TYR A 126 -17.88 -5.84 -2.05
N GLY A 127 -16.98 -5.68 -3.01
CA GLY A 127 -17.30 -5.68 -4.43
C GLY A 127 -17.61 -4.29 -5.02
N ALA A 128 -17.63 -3.23 -4.22
CA ALA A 128 -17.87 -1.87 -4.65
C ALA A 128 -16.79 -0.91 -4.14
N LEU A 129 -16.60 0.21 -4.86
CA LEU A 129 -15.81 1.34 -4.39
C LEU A 129 -16.71 2.35 -3.67
N PRO A 130 -16.17 3.12 -2.73
CA PRO A 130 -16.83 4.33 -2.24
C PRO A 130 -17.04 5.34 -3.37
N ASP A 131 -17.92 6.31 -3.13
CA ASP A 131 -18.08 7.44 -4.04
C ASP A 131 -16.84 8.34 -3.96
N LEU A 132 -16.00 8.27 -4.98
CA LEU A 132 -14.75 9.06 -5.06
C LEU A 132 -15.01 10.52 -5.41
N ASP A 133 -16.17 10.84 -6.01
CA ASP A 133 -16.53 12.22 -6.34
C ASP A 133 -17.05 13.02 -5.13
N ALA A 134 -17.37 12.32 -4.04
CA ALA A 134 -17.84 12.92 -2.80
C ALA A 134 -16.70 13.40 -1.86
N ILE A 135 -15.44 13.25 -2.26
CA ILE A 135 -14.29 13.51 -1.40
C ILE A 135 -13.95 15.01 -1.37
N ASP A 136 -13.84 15.56 -0.18
CA ASP A 136 -13.35 16.92 0.04
C ASP A 136 -11.81 16.91 0.21
N PHE A 137 -11.10 17.38 -0.80
CA PHE A 137 -9.65 17.45 -0.83
C PHE A 137 -9.05 18.67 -0.10
N SER A 138 -9.84 19.46 0.60
CA SER A 138 -9.33 20.38 1.64
C SER A 138 -8.92 19.64 2.91
N ARG A 139 -9.37 18.39 3.07
CA ARG A 139 -9.08 17.45 4.15
C ARG A 139 -7.95 16.49 3.76
N ASP A 140 -7.30 15.91 4.75
CA ASP A 140 -6.36 14.81 4.51
C ASP A 140 -7.15 13.54 4.16
N VAL A 141 -6.69 12.78 3.17
CA VAL A 141 -7.41 11.60 2.66
C VAL A 141 -6.61 10.34 2.88
N LEU A 142 -7.22 9.32 3.51
CA LEU A 142 -6.66 7.99 3.68
C LEU A 142 -7.38 6.98 2.79
N PHE A 143 -6.65 6.19 2.03
CA PHE A 143 -7.23 5.13 1.22
C PHE A 143 -6.27 3.96 0.96
N THR A 144 -6.81 2.83 0.56
CA THR A 144 -6.04 1.71 0.02
C THR A 144 -6.05 1.77 -1.51
N SER A 145 -4.90 1.63 -2.18
CA SER A 145 -4.86 1.58 -3.65
C SER A 145 -5.56 0.34 -4.19
N ASN A 146 -5.55 -0.73 -3.42
CA ASN A 146 -6.16 -2.00 -3.76
C ASN A 146 -6.81 -2.63 -2.53
N GLY A 147 -8.10 -2.92 -2.60
CA GLY A 147 -8.82 -3.65 -1.56
C GLY A 147 -8.48 -5.13 -1.59
N THR A 148 -7.45 -5.52 -0.88
CA THR A 148 -6.86 -6.87 -0.92
C THR A 148 -7.88 -7.97 -0.66
N THR A 149 -8.77 -7.79 0.30
CA THR A 149 -9.76 -8.82 0.69
C THR A 149 -11.02 -8.79 -0.16
N SER A 150 -11.28 -7.71 -0.89
CA SER A 150 -12.44 -7.58 -1.79
C SER A 150 -12.09 -7.76 -3.26
N GLY A 151 -10.80 -7.65 -3.63
CA GLY A 151 -10.35 -7.65 -5.02
C GLY A 151 -10.69 -6.37 -5.80
N VAL A 152 -11.24 -5.35 -5.13
CA VAL A 152 -11.63 -4.08 -5.77
C VAL A 152 -10.51 -3.06 -5.59
N ARG A 153 -9.99 -2.53 -6.68
CA ARG A 153 -8.96 -1.49 -6.69
C ARG A 153 -9.53 -0.16 -7.18
N ILE A 154 -8.86 0.93 -6.82
CA ILE A 154 -9.13 2.21 -7.48
C ILE A 154 -8.84 2.08 -9.00
N PRO A 155 -9.62 2.74 -9.87
CA PRO A 155 -9.40 2.63 -11.31
C PRO A 155 -8.07 3.28 -11.75
N ASN A 156 -7.77 4.43 -11.20
CA ASN A 156 -6.57 5.25 -11.41
C ASN A 156 -6.49 6.28 -10.27
N TYR A 157 -5.62 7.27 -10.39
CA TYR A 157 -5.47 8.39 -9.44
C TYR A 157 -6.07 9.71 -9.96
N ASP A 158 -6.81 9.71 -11.09
CA ASP A 158 -7.33 10.93 -11.71
C ASP A 158 -8.36 11.68 -10.84
N TRP A 159 -9.03 10.94 -9.96
CA TRP A 159 -9.99 11.49 -8.99
C TRP A 159 -9.33 12.38 -7.92
N ILE A 160 -8.00 12.35 -7.78
CA ILE A 160 -7.25 13.19 -6.84
C ILE A 160 -6.81 14.47 -7.58
N PRO A 161 -7.29 15.67 -7.19
CA PRO A 161 -6.89 16.92 -7.83
C PRO A 161 -5.41 17.24 -7.55
N ALA A 162 -4.79 17.95 -8.51
CA ALA A 162 -3.38 18.32 -8.37
C ALA A 162 -3.18 19.50 -7.40
N ASP A 163 -4.19 20.33 -7.23
CA ASP A 163 -4.21 21.54 -6.40
C ASP A 163 -4.87 21.31 -5.03
N ARG A 164 -4.95 20.06 -4.58
CA ARG A 164 -5.50 19.71 -3.27
C ARG A 164 -4.76 20.41 -2.13
N ALA A 165 -5.50 20.80 -1.09
CA ALA A 165 -4.93 21.41 0.11
C ALA A 165 -4.55 20.37 1.18
N GLY A 166 -5.27 19.24 1.21
CA GLY A 166 -5.01 18.11 2.11
C GLY A 166 -3.95 17.15 1.58
N LEU A 167 -3.38 16.36 2.46
CA LEU A 167 -2.47 15.26 2.12
C LEU A 167 -3.25 14.03 1.67
N THR A 168 -2.65 13.21 0.82
CA THR A 168 -3.23 11.94 0.37
C THR A 168 -2.33 10.77 0.72
N PHE A 169 -2.84 9.88 1.58
CA PHE A 169 -2.15 8.71 2.11
C PHE A 169 -2.68 7.46 1.43
N ALA A 170 -1.84 6.81 0.65
CA ALA A 170 -2.18 5.59 -0.07
C ALA A 170 -1.49 4.38 0.54
N ASP A 171 -2.24 3.47 1.17
CA ASP A 171 -1.74 2.13 1.42
C ASP A 171 -1.70 1.38 0.08
N ALA A 172 -0.49 1.17 -0.42
CA ALA A 172 -0.23 0.50 -1.68
C ALA A 172 0.43 -0.89 -1.49
N THR A 173 0.32 -1.49 -0.33
CA THR A 173 1.00 -2.74 0.04
C THR A 173 0.77 -3.85 -0.98
N SER A 174 -0.45 -4.06 -1.41
CA SER A 174 -0.78 -5.08 -2.43
C SER A 174 -0.82 -4.52 -3.86
N ALA A 175 -0.52 -3.24 -4.04
CA ALA A 175 -0.48 -2.58 -5.36
C ALA A 175 0.95 -2.27 -5.82
N ALA A 176 1.83 -1.87 -4.92
CA ALA A 176 3.22 -1.56 -5.24
C ALA A 176 3.90 -2.77 -5.92
N PHE A 177 4.75 -2.50 -6.91
CA PHE A 177 5.40 -3.48 -7.79
C PHE A 177 4.47 -4.26 -8.74
N ALA A 178 3.14 -4.13 -8.59
CA ALA A 178 2.16 -4.81 -9.44
C ALA A 178 1.32 -3.84 -10.27
N GLN A 179 1.15 -2.61 -9.80
CA GLN A 179 0.35 -1.57 -10.43
C GLN A 179 1.12 -0.25 -10.44
N PRO A 180 0.89 0.63 -11.42
CA PRO A 180 1.49 1.95 -11.46
C PRO A 180 0.96 2.82 -10.30
N ILE A 181 1.85 3.64 -9.75
CA ILE A 181 1.53 4.69 -8.77
C ILE A 181 1.73 6.04 -9.45
N ASP A 182 0.75 6.91 -9.37
CA ASP A 182 0.85 8.29 -9.82
C ASP A 182 1.38 9.15 -8.67
N TRP A 183 2.69 9.25 -8.58
CA TRP A 183 3.39 9.89 -7.47
C TRP A 183 2.91 11.32 -7.18
N PRO A 184 2.71 12.21 -8.16
CA PRO A 184 2.16 13.55 -7.92
C PRO A 184 0.81 13.58 -7.20
N LYS A 185 0.11 12.45 -7.14
CA LYS A 185 -1.23 12.34 -6.53
C LYS A 185 -1.20 11.79 -5.10
N VAL A 186 -0.05 11.39 -4.60
CA VAL A 186 0.12 10.84 -3.23
C VAL A 186 1.28 11.54 -2.53
N ASP A 187 1.23 11.62 -1.20
CA ASP A 187 2.20 12.32 -0.35
C ASP A 187 3.05 11.37 0.49
#